data_875c8b53648ed1f57eb6d5847826f37b
#
_entry.id   875c8b53648ed1f57eb6d5847826f37b
#
_cell.length_a   1.000
_cell.length_b   1.000
_cell.length_c   1.000
_cell.angle_alpha   90.00
_cell.angle_beta   90.00
_cell.angle_gamma   90.00
#
_symmetry.space_group_name_H-M   'P 1'
#
loop_
_entity.id
_entity.type
_entity.pdbx_description
1 polymer ?
#
loop_
_entity_poly.entity_id
_entity_poly.type
_entity_poly.pdbx_seq_one_letter_code
_entity_poly.pdbx_strand_id
1 'polypeptide(L)'
;MHKGKRYYFEKVADDPQGTKSLDQWLEIRAGRTPKSSGDVLVKDICNEWLAHKQAKLDAGEIAQDTWDEYHHTCELVTGSIDKHSEAATLLPSDFAKLRATMAKRYGPTVLGKHIGQVRSLFKYGYEAGLIDRPAKFGPGFKKPPAKVMRKTRLDRGDQDFTAAEVRQLLKTRNHNWRAMILLGVQGGFGNRDVAELSIEVVDLKTGWIEYARAKTATQRRVPLWPETVEAIREVIERHPGGTDRLFVGRRGRDFTDSNAHGNNRISAAFRRVLTSQGFPEAGRGFYCLRRSFQTQAEECGDIIAVKHIMGHIPPENDMSSRYRQRVNDARLRRAVDAVHRWLWPRPFVGEMTQ
;
A
#
# COMPACT_ATOMS: atom_id res chain seq x y z
N MET A 1 -29.16 31.19 -30.98
CA MET A 1 -27.97 30.66 -31.68
C MET A 1 -26.71 31.18 -30.96
N HIS A 2 -25.79 30.33 -30.65
CA HIS A 2 -24.49 30.73 -30.10
C HIS A 2 -23.37 30.09 -30.95
N LYS A 3 -22.39 30.87 -31.39
CA LYS A 3 -21.29 30.43 -32.29
C LYS A 3 -21.80 29.62 -33.51
N GLY A 4 -22.91 30.03 -34.13
CA GLY A 4 -23.47 29.39 -35.33
C GLY A 4 -24.24 28.08 -35.12
N LYS A 5 -24.36 27.60 -33.88
CA LYS A 5 -25.14 26.40 -33.54
C LYS A 5 -26.45 26.73 -32.87
N ARG A 6 -27.50 25.93 -33.18
CA ARG A 6 -28.78 25.94 -32.45
C ARG A 6 -28.71 24.95 -31.32
N TYR A 7 -29.22 25.35 -30.14
CA TYR A 7 -29.34 24.50 -28.97
C TYR A 7 -30.80 24.32 -28.63
N TYR A 8 -31.18 23.12 -28.28
CA TYR A 8 -32.53 22.78 -27.85
C TYR A 8 -32.42 22.34 -26.39
N PHE A 9 -33.35 22.82 -25.59
CA PHE A 9 -33.43 22.54 -24.16
C PHE A 9 -34.65 21.66 -23.86
N GLU A 10 -34.86 21.32 -22.59
CA GLU A 10 -35.97 20.49 -22.18
C GLU A 10 -37.35 21.10 -22.57
N LYS A 11 -38.37 20.24 -22.65
CA LYS A 11 -39.74 20.70 -22.94
C LYS A 11 -40.26 21.52 -21.78
N VAL A 12 -41.10 22.50 -22.04
CA VAL A 12 -41.74 23.36 -21.02
C VAL A 12 -42.48 22.55 -19.96
N ALA A 13 -42.98 21.35 -20.30
CA ALA A 13 -43.59 20.43 -19.35
C ALA A 13 -42.64 19.87 -18.32
N ASP A 14 -41.36 19.73 -18.69
CA ASP A 14 -40.30 19.10 -17.83
C ASP A 14 -39.46 20.14 -17.09
N ASP A 15 -39.51 21.41 -17.55
CA ASP A 15 -38.83 22.56 -16.92
C ASP A 15 -39.73 23.82 -16.99
N PRO A 16 -40.85 23.85 -16.26
CA PRO A 16 -41.86 24.92 -16.36
C PRO A 16 -41.33 26.31 -16.02
N GLN A 17 -40.29 26.40 -15.20
CA GLN A 17 -39.66 27.67 -14.79
C GLN A 17 -38.42 28.02 -15.60
N GLY A 18 -37.98 27.14 -16.51
CA GLY A 18 -36.79 27.31 -17.34
C GLY A 18 -35.46 27.34 -16.60
N THR A 19 -35.43 26.93 -15.32
CA THR A 19 -34.24 26.98 -14.48
C THR A 19 -33.15 26.02 -14.97
N LYS A 20 -33.52 24.82 -15.31
CA LYS A 20 -32.57 23.82 -15.87
C LYS A 20 -32.04 24.23 -17.22
N SER A 21 -32.95 24.73 -18.07
CA SER A 21 -32.59 25.23 -19.39
C SER A 21 -31.67 26.45 -19.32
N LEU A 22 -31.87 27.32 -18.35
CA LEU A 22 -31.00 28.47 -18.10
C LEU A 22 -29.60 28.03 -17.63
N ASP A 23 -29.52 27.10 -16.70
CA ASP A 23 -28.24 26.57 -16.21
C ASP A 23 -27.47 25.90 -17.35
N GLN A 24 -28.11 25.06 -18.15
CA GLN A 24 -27.54 24.46 -19.36
C GLN A 24 -27.03 25.51 -20.33
N TRP A 25 -27.80 26.59 -20.54
CA TRP A 25 -27.38 27.68 -21.40
C TRP A 25 -26.16 28.43 -20.88
N LEU A 26 -26.08 28.67 -19.57
CA LEU A 26 -24.94 29.32 -18.95
C LEU A 26 -23.67 28.47 -19.09
N GLU A 27 -23.75 27.15 -18.97
CA GLU A 27 -22.68 26.23 -19.21
C GLU A 27 -22.18 26.27 -20.67
N ILE A 28 -23.12 26.22 -21.64
CA ILE A 28 -22.78 26.32 -23.07
C ILE A 28 -22.11 27.66 -23.38
N ARG A 29 -22.61 28.76 -22.80
CA ARG A 29 -22.03 30.10 -22.96
C ARG A 29 -20.64 30.21 -22.38
N ALA A 30 -20.37 29.49 -21.30
CA ALA A 30 -19.04 29.37 -20.67
C ALA A 30 -18.07 28.44 -21.44
N GLY A 31 -18.54 27.88 -22.59
CA GLY A 31 -17.72 26.96 -23.40
C GLY A 31 -17.71 25.53 -22.89
N ARG A 32 -18.49 25.22 -21.86
CA ARG A 32 -18.69 23.87 -21.35
C ARG A 32 -19.86 23.21 -22.07
N THR A 33 -19.74 21.92 -22.39
CA THR A 33 -20.87 21.16 -22.98
C THR A 33 -21.67 20.57 -21.82
N PRO A 34 -22.93 20.99 -21.57
CA PRO A 34 -23.76 20.36 -20.56
C PRO A 34 -23.95 18.89 -20.94
N LYS A 35 -23.53 17.98 -20.12
CA LYS A 35 -23.98 16.58 -20.20
C LYS A 35 -25.32 16.52 -19.48
N SER A 36 -26.37 16.02 -20.11
CA SER A 36 -27.59 15.67 -19.39
C SER A 36 -27.22 14.51 -18.42
N SER A 37 -27.68 14.60 -17.18
CA SER A 37 -27.36 13.56 -16.18
C SER A 37 -27.93 12.18 -16.54
N GLY A 38 -28.88 12.11 -17.46
CA GLY A 38 -29.44 10.86 -17.99
C GLY A 38 -28.52 10.11 -18.98
N ASP A 39 -27.53 10.79 -19.57
CA ASP A 39 -26.69 10.22 -20.62
C ASP A 39 -25.35 9.66 -20.11
N VAL A 40 -25.05 9.78 -18.80
CA VAL A 40 -23.79 9.34 -18.23
C VAL A 40 -23.85 7.85 -17.84
N LEU A 41 -23.06 7.05 -18.51
CA LEU A 41 -23.01 5.60 -18.30
C LEU A 41 -22.01 5.24 -17.18
N VAL A 42 -22.15 4.06 -16.63
CA VAL A 42 -21.22 3.52 -15.62
C VAL A 42 -19.77 3.54 -16.12
N LYS A 43 -19.53 3.18 -17.39
CA LYS A 43 -18.20 3.26 -18.00
C LYS A 43 -17.63 4.67 -18.03
N ASP A 44 -18.48 5.70 -18.22
CA ASP A 44 -18.04 7.08 -18.32
C ASP A 44 -17.56 7.59 -16.97
N ILE A 45 -18.26 7.26 -15.87
CA ILE A 45 -17.77 7.56 -14.51
C ILE A 45 -16.45 6.85 -14.22
N CYS A 46 -16.32 5.57 -14.63
CA CYS A 46 -15.06 4.83 -14.45
C CYS A 46 -13.91 5.50 -15.21
N ASN A 47 -14.11 5.88 -16.46
CA ASN A 47 -13.10 6.51 -17.30
C ASN A 47 -12.67 7.89 -16.76
N GLU A 48 -13.63 8.73 -16.40
CA GLU A 48 -13.36 10.07 -15.84
C GLU A 48 -12.62 9.97 -14.49
N TRP A 49 -13.04 9.02 -13.65
CA TRP A 49 -12.35 8.79 -12.38
C TRP A 49 -10.92 8.26 -12.58
N LEU A 50 -10.70 7.36 -13.54
CA LEU A 50 -9.36 6.86 -13.87
C LEU A 50 -8.50 7.97 -14.49
N ALA A 51 -9.06 8.83 -15.35
CA ALA A 51 -8.35 9.99 -15.87
C ALA A 51 -7.92 10.95 -14.74
N HIS A 52 -8.83 11.22 -13.77
CA HIS A 52 -8.48 11.98 -12.57
C HIS A 52 -7.37 11.30 -11.73
N LYS A 53 -7.40 9.96 -11.61
CA LYS A 53 -6.34 9.22 -10.90
C LYS A 53 -5.03 9.20 -11.69
N GLN A 54 -5.11 9.19 -13.03
CA GLN A 54 -3.93 9.31 -13.90
C GLN A 54 -3.22 10.66 -13.67
N ALA A 55 -3.96 11.75 -13.66
CA ALA A 55 -3.39 13.06 -13.37
C ALA A 55 -2.68 13.11 -12.00
N LYS A 56 -3.21 12.40 -10.99
CA LYS A 56 -2.55 12.27 -9.68
C LYS A 56 -1.29 11.38 -9.74
N LEU A 57 -1.29 10.37 -10.57
CA LEU A 57 -0.09 9.55 -10.80
C LEU A 57 1.00 10.37 -11.48
N ASP A 58 0.64 11.13 -12.53
CA ASP A 58 1.55 11.98 -13.27
C ASP A 58 2.14 13.11 -12.40
N ALA A 59 1.35 13.60 -11.44
CA ALA A 59 1.79 14.56 -10.41
C ALA A 59 2.62 13.93 -9.27
N GLY A 60 2.81 12.60 -9.25
CA GLY A 60 3.51 11.89 -8.17
C GLY A 60 2.75 11.80 -6.84
N GLU A 61 1.45 12.16 -6.81
CA GLU A 61 0.62 12.09 -5.59
C GLU A 61 0.23 10.66 -5.21
N ILE A 62 0.18 9.76 -6.18
CA ILE A 62 -0.08 8.33 -5.96
C ILE A 62 0.95 7.48 -6.70
N ALA A 63 1.19 6.26 -6.21
CA ALA A 63 2.07 5.29 -6.86
C ALA A 63 1.31 4.49 -7.93
N GLN A 64 2.05 3.91 -8.91
CA GLN A 64 1.51 3.04 -9.96
C GLN A 64 0.64 1.92 -9.39
N ASP A 65 1.12 1.19 -8.36
CA ASP A 65 0.35 0.11 -7.71
C ASP A 65 -1.03 0.58 -7.22
N THR A 66 -1.13 1.86 -6.79
CA THR A 66 -2.41 2.44 -6.32
C THR A 66 -3.33 2.73 -7.49
N TRP A 67 -2.78 3.19 -8.62
CA TRP A 67 -3.54 3.40 -9.85
C TRP A 67 -4.05 2.08 -10.41
N ASP A 68 -3.21 1.05 -10.45
CA ASP A 68 -3.57 -0.30 -10.92
C ASP A 68 -4.73 -0.88 -10.07
N GLU A 69 -4.74 -0.62 -8.77
CA GLU A 69 -5.83 -1.03 -7.89
C GLU A 69 -7.14 -0.28 -8.19
N TYR A 70 -7.08 1.00 -8.54
CA TYR A 70 -8.26 1.75 -8.98
C TYR A 70 -8.77 1.24 -10.32
N HIS A 71 -7.88 0.98 -11.26
CA HIS A 71 -8.23 0.37 -12.55
C HIS A 71 -8.93 -0.97 -12.34
N HIS A 72 -8.35 -1.85 -11.54
CA HIS A 72 -8.96 -3.14 -11.21
C HIS A 72 -10.34 -3.00 -10.53
N THR A 73 -10.54 -1.98 -9.69
CA THR A 73 -11.85 -1.71 -9.12
C THR A 73 -12.87 -1.30 -10.18
N CYS A 74 -12.48 -0.52 -11.17
CA CYS A 74 -13.35 -0.21 -12.31
C CYS A 74 -13.70 -1.45 -13.13
N GLU A 75 -12.75 -2.37 -13.35
CA GLU A 75 -13.03 -3.66 -14.00
C GLU A 75 -14.05 -4.50 -13.20
N LEU A 76 -13.96 -4.53 -11.87
CA LEU A 76 -14.93 -5.22 -11.03
C LEU A 76 -16.34 -4.60 -11.14
N VAL A 77 -16.42 -3.28 -11.20
CA VAL A 77 -17.69 -2.56 -11.36
C VAL A 77 -18.29 -2.89 -12.73
N THR A 78 -17.55 -2.69 -13.81
CA THR A 78 -18.02 -2.91 -15.20
C THR A 78 -18.24 -4.38 -15.55
N GLY A 79 -17.61 -5.29 -14.82
CA GLY A 79 -17.83 -6.74 -14.95
C GLY A 79 -19.03 -7.27 -14.16
N SER A 80 -19.57 -6.48 -13.21
CA SER A 80 -20.71 -6.89 -12.37
C SER A 80 -21.97 -6.07 -12.61
N ILE A 81 -21.80 -4.82 -13.00
CA ILE A 81 -22.86 -3.88 -13.40
C ILE A 81 -22.68 -3.63 -14.89
N ASP A 82 -23.75 -3.66 -15.65
CA ASP A 82 -23.65 -3.37 -17.08
C ASP A 82 -23.04 -1.98 -17.28
N LYS A 83 -21.90 -1.95 -17.96
CA LYS A 83 -21.13 -0.74 -18.25
C LYS A 83 -21.90 0.31 -19.07
N HIS A 84 -22.97 -0.11 -19.77
CA HIS A 84 -23.86 0.74 -20.58
C HIS A 84 -25.11 1.18 -19.81
N SER A 85 -25.29 0.75 -18.56
CA SER A 85 -26.33 1.27 -17.70
C SER A 85 -26.08 2.73 -17.37
N GLU A 86 -27.15 3.52 -17.32
CA GLU A 86 -27.11 4.90 -16.82
C GLU A 86 -26.74 4.91 -15.34
N ALA A 87 -25.71 5.63 -14.98
CA ALA A 87 -25.20 5.66 -13.63
C ALA A 87 -26.18 6.26 -12.61
N ALA A 88 -27.05 7.18 -13.07
CA ALA A 88 -28.09 7.81 -12.25
C ALA A 88 -29.25 6.87 -11.89
N THR A 89 -29.45 5.79 -12.65
CA THR A 89 -30.56 4.83 -12.48
C THR A 89 -30.19 3.62 -11.62
N LEU A 90 -28.92 3.48 -11.22
CA LEU A 90 -28.46 2.36 -10.43
C LEU A 90 -29.20 2.22 -9.10
N LEU A 91 -29.63 1.00 -8.82
CA LEU A 91 -30.38 0.66 -7.63
C LEU A 91 -29.49 0.03 -6.55
N PRO A 92 -29.91 0.04 -5.28
CA PRO A 92 -29.24 -0.70 -4.20
C PRO A 92 -29.01 -2.19 -4.49
N SER A 93 -29.88 -2.81 -5.30
CA SER A 93 -29.75 -4.21 -5.75
C SER A 93 -28.51 -4.45 -6.60
N ASP A 94 -28.11 -3.48 -7.43
CA ASP A 94 -26.96 -3.62 -8.31
C ASP A 94 -25.66 -3.61 -7.49
N PHE A 95 -25.58 -2.72 -6.50
CA PHE A 95 -24.48 -2.70 -5.55
C PHE A 95 -24.45 -3.96 -4.66
N ALA A 96 -25.60 -4.50 -4.28
CA ALA A 96 -25.69 -5.76 -3.54
C ALA A 96 -25.12 -6.93 -4.36
N LYS A 97 -25.47 -7.02 -5.67
CA LYS A 97 -24.91 -8.01 -6.61
C LYS A 97 -23.40 -7.84 -6.76
N LEU A 98 -22.91 -6.62 -6.99
CA LEU A 98 -21.48 -6.32 -7.07
C LEU A 98 -20.74 -6.79 -5.81
N ARG A 99 -21.28 -6.47 -4.62
CA ARG A 99 -20.68 -6.91 -3.36
C ARG A 99 -20.66 -8.43 -3.22
N ALA A 100 -21.72 -9.09 -3.62
CA ALA A 100 -21.79 -10.57 -3.57
C ALA A 100 -20.75 -11.20 -4.50
N THR A 101 -20.56 -10.65 -5.71
CA THR A 101 -19.52 -11.09 -6.66
C THR A 101 -18.13 -10.90 -6.07
N MET A 102 -17.85 -9.72 -5.51
CA MET A 102 -16.57 -9.44 -4.86
C MET A 102 -16.33 -10.35 -3.63
N ALA A 103 -17.37 -10.63 -2.84
CA ALA A 103 -17.24 -11.46 -1.63
C ALA A 103 -16.91 -12.94 -1.93
N LYS A 104 -17.27 -13.44 -3.11
CA LYS A 104 -16.86 -14.79 -3.57
C LYS A 104 -15.37 -14.88 -3.92
N ARG A 105 -14.77 -13.76 -4.32
CA ARG A 105 -13.39 -13.69 -4.82
C ARG A 105 -12.39 -13.22 -3.76
N TYR A 106 -12.82 -12.35 -2.85
CA TYR A 106 -11.93 -11.66 -1.94
C TYR A 106 -12.25 -11.91 -0.47
N GLY A 107 -11.19 -12.08 0.32
CA GLY A 107 -11.31 -12.08 1.77
C GLY A 107 -11.73 -10.72 2.33
N PRO A 108 -12.14 -10.66 3.60
CA PRO A 108 -12.78 -9.47 4.20
C PRO A 108 -11.98 -8.17 4.06
N THR A 109 -10.66 -8.20 4.16
CA THR A 109 -9.79 -7.02 4.06
C THR A 109 -9.83 -6.41 2.66
N VAL A 110 -9.63 -7.23 1.63
CA VAL A 110 -9.62 -6.80 0.24
C VAL A 110 -11.02 -6.38 -0.20
N LEU A 111 -12.06 -7.12 0.20
CA LEU A 111 -13.46 -6.75 0.00
C LEU A 111 -13.77 -5.36 0.57
N GLY A 112 -13.33 -5.09 1.80
CA GLY A 112 -13.52 -3.78 2.43
C GLY A 112 -12.81 -2.64 1.70
N LYS A 113 -11.67 -2.91 1.09
CA LYS A 113 -10.91 -1.96 0.27
C LYS A 113 -11.68 -1.62 -1.01
N HIS A 114 -12.10 -2.61 -1.80
CA HIS A 114 -12.86 -2.39 -3.03
C HIS A 114 -14.20 -1.69 -2.76
N ILE A 115 -14.92 -2.04 -1.69
CA ILE A 115 -16.13 -1.30 -1.29
C ILE A 115 -15.83 0.19 -1.05
N GLY A 116 -14.70 0.51 -0.39
CA GLY A 116 -14.26 1.89 -0.19
C GLY A 116 -13.95 2.60 -1.51
N GLN A 117 -13.28 1.93 -2.43
CA GLN A 117 -12.92 2.47 -3.74
C GLN A 117 -14.16 2.69 -4.63
N VAL A 118 -15.11 1.74 -4.67
CA VAL A 118 -16.38 1.91 -5.39
C VAL A 118 -17.18 3.10 -4.84
N ARG A 119 -17.23 3.27 -3.51
CA ARG A 119 -17.87 4.46 -2.93
C ARG A 119 -17.16 5.76 -3.33
N SER A 120 -15.83 5.75 -3.40
CA SER A 120 -15.04 6.89 -3.86
C SER A 120 -15.26 7.20 -5.34
N LEU A 121 -15.41 6.18 -6.19
CA LEU A 121 -15.72 6.31 -7.61
C LEU A 121 -17.04 7.05 -7.82
N PHE A 122 -18.13 6.58 -7.21
CA PHE A 122 -19.46 7.21 -7.37
C PHE A 122 -19.57 8.55 -6.63
N LYS A 123 -18.82 8.73 -5.54
CA LYS A 123 -18.72 10.05 -4.90
C LYS A 123 -18.06 11.06 -5.84
N TYR A 124 -16.98 10.68 -6.51
CA TYR A 124 -16.34 11.50 -7.53
C TYR A 124 -17.31 11.83 -8.67
N GLY A 125 -18.08 10.84 -9.17
CA GLY A 125 -19.09 11.08 -10.21
C GLY A 125 -20.10 12.15 -9.82
N TYR A 126 -20.51 12.17 -8.56
CA TYR A 126 -21.40 13.23 -8.04
C TYR A 126 -20.68 14.58 -7.88
N GLU A 127 -19.51 14.62 -7.26
CA GLU A 127 -18.74 15.84 -7.01
C GLU A 127 -18.22 16.49 -8.31
N ALA A 128 -17.99 15.69 -9.35
CA ALA A 128 -17.61 16.16 -10.69
C ALA A 128 -18.81 16.58 -11.56
N GLY A 129 -20.04 16.50 -11.02
CA GLY A 129 -21.25 16.88 -11.75
C GLY A 129 -21.63 15.91 -12.89
N LEU A 130 -21.13 14.67 -12.85
CA LEU A 130 -21.47 13.62 -13.82
C LEU A 130 -22.83 12.99 -13.51
N ILE A 131 -23.22 12.97 -12.25
CA ILE A 131 -24.54 12.54 -11.77
C ILE A 131 -25.10 13.57 -10.80
N ASP A 132 -26.39 13.87 -10.89
CA ASP A 132 -27.05 14.94 -10.12
C ASP A 132 -27.33 14.56 -8.66
N ARG A 133 -27.28 13.28 -8.33
CA ARG A 133 -27.59 12.75 -7.01
C ARG A 133 -26.54 11.75 -6.56
N PRO A 134 -26.20 11.71 -5.26
CA PRO A 134 -25.32 10.69 -4.72
C PRO A 134 -25.89 9.28 -4.95
N ALA A 135 -25.02 8.34 -5.33
CA ALA A 135 -25.43 6.94 -5.54
C ALA A 135 -26.01 6.32 -4.26
N LYS A 136 -27.15 5.65 -4.38
CA LYS A 136 -27.85 4.96 -3.29
C LYS A 136 -27.34 3.53 -3.16
N PHE A 137 -26.27 3.32 -2.37
CA PHE A 137 -25.66 2.00 -2.18
C PHE A 137 -26.52 0.97 -1.41
N GLY A 138 -27.52 1.44 -0.65
CA GLY A 138 -28.33 0.60 0.21
C GLY A 138 -27.61 0.08 1.45
N PRO A 139 -28.34 -0.62 2.35
CA PRO A 139 -27.80 -1.12 3.61
C PRO A 139 -26.82 -2.29 3.43
N GLY A 140 -26.92 -3.02 2.32
CA GLY A 140 -26.11 -4.20 2.02
C GLY A 140 -24.68 -3.88 1.54
N PHE A 141 -24.43 -2.70 0.95
CA PHE A 141 -23.11 -2.35 0.41
C PHE A 141 -22.23 -1.68 1.45
N LYS A 142 -21.86 -2.46 2.49
CA LYS A 142 -21.01 -2.01 3.60
C LYS A 142 -19.76 -2.87 3.69
N LYS A 143 -18.67 -2.26 4.22
CA LYS A 143 -17.45 -2.99 4.57
C LYS A 143 -17.77 -4.09 5.58
N PRO A 144 -17.01 -5.20 5.55
CA PRO A 144 -17.15 -6.25 6.56
C PRO A 144 -17.04 -5.66 7.98
N PRO A 145 -17.86 -6.14 8.94
CA PRO A 145 -17.81 -5.66 10.32
C PRO A 145 -16.45 -5.91 10.96
N ALA A 146 -16.08 -5.08 11.94
CA ALA A 146 -14.82 -5.21 12.68
C ALA A 146 -14.68 -6.59 13.36
N LYS A 147 -15.79 -7.21 13.80
CA LYS A 147 -15.79 -8.58 14.34
C LYS A 147 -15.29 -9.61 13.33
N VAL A 148 -15.72 -9.53 12.07
CA VAL A 148 -15.27 -10.43 10.99
C VAL A 148 -13.79 -10.21 10.71
N MET A 149 -13.34 -8.94 10.68
CA MET A 149 -11.92 -8.60 10.49
C MET A 149 -11.04 -9.17 11.60
N ARG A 150 -11.47 -9.03 12.87
CA ARG A 150 -10.76 -9.62 14.03
C ARG A 150 -10.72 -11.13 13.95
N LYS A 151 -11.87 -11.79 13.66
CA LYS A 151 -11.92 -13.26 13.51
C LYS A 151 -10.95 -13.73 12.44
N THR A 152 -10.98 -13.12 11.23
CA THR A 152 -10.06 -13.49 10.14
C THR A 152 -8.58 -13.32 10.54
N ARG A 153 -8.27 -12.34 11.39
CA ARG A 153 -6.90 -12.16 11.91
C ARG A 153 -6.53 -13.27 12.90
N LEU A 154 -7.43 -13.63 13.80
CA LEU A 154 -7.23 -14.73 14.76
C LEU A 154 -7.07 -16.08 14.07
N ASP A 155 -7.93 -16.35 13.06
CA ASP A 155 -7.88 -17.60 12.29
C ASP A 155 -6.58 -17.78 11.49
N ARG A 156 -5.88 -16.67 11.16
CA ARG A 156 -4.55 -16.71 10.51
C ARG A 156 -3.41 -17.03 11.47
N GLY A 157 -3.62 -16.89 12.77
CA GLY A 157 -2.58 -17.02 13.78
C GLY A 157 -1.49 -15.96 13.67
N ASP A 158 -0.43 -16.14 14.44
CA ASP A 158 0.74 -15.27 14.45
C ASP A 158 1.49 -15.36 13.12
N GLN A 159 1.80 -14.19 12.58
CA GLN A 159 2.42 -14.07 11.25
C GLN A 159 3.89 -13.65 11.32
N ASP A 160 4.42 -13.40 12.51
CA ASP A 160 5.84 -13.12 12.73
C ASP A 160 6.67 -14.41 12.71
N PHE A 161 7.98 -14.25 12.59
CA PHE A 161 8.93 -15.34 12.68
C PHE A 161 9.50 -15.39 14.09
N THR A 162 9.68 -16.58 14.62
CA THR A 162 10.44 -16.83 15.85
C THR A 162 11.93 -16.61 15.62
N ALA A 163 12.71 -16.41 16.69
CA ALA A 163 14.17 -16.28 16.58
C ALA A 163 14.83 -17.51 15.93
N ALA A 164 14.34 -18.71 16.26
CA ALA A 164 14.83 -19.95 15.67
C ALA A 164 14.60 -20.00 14.15
N GLU A 165 13.41 -19.60 13.70
CA GLU A 165 13.07 -19.54 12.28
C GLU A 165 13.90 -18.49 11.54
N VAL A 166 14.11 -17.30 12.13
CA VAL A 166 14.99 -16.29 11.51
C VAL A 166 16.41 -16.79 11.40
N ARG A 167 16.96 -17.43 12.46
CA ARG A 167 18.29 -18.07 12.38
C ARG A 167 18.36 -19.15 11.31
N GLN A 168 17.30 -19.91 11.11
CA GLN A 168 17.20 -20.88 10.00
C GLN A 168 17.23 -20.18 8.64
N LEU A 169 16.44 -19.12 8.45
CA LEU A 169 16.42 -18.32 7.22
C LEU A 169 17.80 -17.73 6.89
N LEU A 170 18.56 -17.30 7.90
CA LEU A 170 19.91 -16.75 7.75
C LEU A 170 20.96 -17.78 7.29
N LYS A 171 20.65 -19.09 7.32
CA LYS A 171 21.51 -20.15 6.75
C LYS A 171 21.47 -20.18 5.22
N THR A 172 20.69 -19.29 4.57
CA THR A 172 20.66 -19.18 3.11
C THR A 172 22.05 -18.92 2.55
N ARG A 173 22.41 -19.60 1.44
CA ARG A 173 23.68 -19.37 0.72
C ARG A 173 23.63 -18.14 -0.18
N ASN A 174 22.47 -17.52 -0.35
CA ASN A 174 22.33 -16.36 -1.20
C ASN A 174 22.60 -15.08 -0.40
N HIS A 175 23.69 -14.38 -0.74
CA HIS A 175 24.15 -13.17 -0.06
C HIS A 175 23.07 -12.06 -0.04
N ASN A 176 22.36 -11.84 -1.14
CA ASN A 176 21.28 -10.86 -1.17
C ASN A 176 20.18 -11.21 -0.15
N TRP A 177 19.74 -12.46 -0.10
CA TRP A 177 18.70 -12.87 0.85
C TRP A 177 19.18 -12.78 2.29
N ARG A 178 20.43 -13.10 2.57
CA ARG A 178 20.99 -12.97 3.92
C ARG A 178 20.92 -11.51 4.39
N ALA A 179 21.39 -10.56 3.58
CA ALA A 179 21.34 -9.14 3.90
C ALA A 179 19.90 -8.61 3.99
N MET A 180 19.02 -8.97 3.04
CA MET A 180 17.61 -8.57 3.08
C MET A 180 16.88 -9.08 4.33
N ILE A 181 17.11 -10.33 4.75
CA ILE A 181 16.50 -10.92 5.96
C ILE A 181 16.98 -10.17 7.20
N LEU A 182 18.28 -9.86 7.30
CA LEU A 182 18.82 -9.05 8.38
C LEU A 182 18.19 -7.66 8.41
N LEU A 183 18.11 -6.97 7.30
CA LEU A 183 17.43 -5.66 7.22
C LEU A 183 15.95 -5.74 7.61
N GLY A 184 15.27 -6.81 7.19
CA GLY A 184 13.87 -7.04 7.53
C GLY A 184 13.64 -7.20 9.03
N VAL A 185 14.47 -8.01 9.70
CA VAL A 185 14.33 -8.31 11.13
C VAL A 185 14.99 -7.27 12.04
N GLN A 186 16.04 -6.59 11.60
CA GLN A 186 16.74 -5.57 12.38
C GLN A 186 16.06 -4.22 12.36
N GLY A 187 15.57 -3.81 11.18
CA GLY A 187 15.05 -2.46 10.95
C GLY A 187 13.62 -2.43 10.40
N GLY A 188 12.95 -3.58 10.30
CA GLY A 188 11.59 -3.65 9.78
C GLY A 188 11.47 -3.19 8.32
N PHE A 189 12.47 -3.46 7.48
CA PHE A 189 12.37 -3.19 6.05
C PHE A 189 11.30 -4.09 5.40
N GLY A 190 10.38 -3.47 4.66
CA GLY A 190 9.39 -4.19 3.87
C GLY A 190 9.89 -4.51 2.46
N ASN A 191 9.07 -5.18 1.66
CA ASN A 191 9.42 -5.61 0.32
C ASN A 191 9.91 -4.46 -0.56
N ARG A 192 9.19 -3.35 -0.57
CA ARG A 192 9.54 -2.17 -1.36
C ARG A 192 10.77 -1.47 -0.80
N ASP A 193 10.90 -1.44 0.53
CA ASP A 193 12.04 -0.80 1.19
C ASP A 193 13.37 -1.45 0.76
N VAL A 194 13.43 -2.80 0.68
CA VAL A 194 14.65 -3.50 0.22
C VAL A 194 14.79 -3.47 -1.31
N ALA A 195 13.69 -3.51 -2.06
CA ALA A 195 13.75 -3.46 -3.51
C ALA A 195 14.28 -2.12 -4.05
N GLU A 196 13.95 -1.02 -3.37
CA GLU A 196 14.31 0.34 -3.76
C GLU A 196 15.54 0.91 -3.02
N LEU A 197 16.16 0.14 -2.11
CA LEU A 197 17.27 0.62 -1.31
C LEU A 197 18.49 0.94 -2.20
N SER A 198 18.93 2.20 -2.20
CA SER A 198 20.14 2.61 -2.88
C SER A 198 21.40 2.30 -2.07
N ILE A 199 22.52 2.01 -2.76
CA ILE A 199 23.83 1.82 -2.14
C ILE A 199 24.28 3.10 -1.43
N GLU A 200 23.97 4.26 -1.98
CA GLU A 200 24.42 5.58 -1.50
C GLU A 200 23.91 5.94 -0.10
N VAL A 201 22.75 5.39 0.31
CA VAL A 201 22.17 5.66 1.62
C VAL A 201 22.69 4.76 2.73
N VAL A 202 23.65 3.86 2.41
CA VAL A 202 24.24 2.89 3.32
C VAL A 202 25.63 3.33 3.72
N ASP A 203 25.80 3.80 4.94
CA ASP A 203 27.11 4.11 5.50
C ASP A 203 27.65 2.91 6.28
N LEU A 204 28.49 2.11 5.64
CA LEU A 204 29.14 0.94 6.26
C LEU A 204 30.25 1.33 7.25
N LYS A 205 30.76 2.58 7.21
CA LYS A 205 31.81 3.03 8.13
C LYS A 205 31.24 3.33 9.50
N THR A 206 30.12 4.02 9.54
CA THR A 206 29.43 4.38 10.80
C THR A 206 28.37 3.37 11.20
N GLY A 207 27.96 2.48 10.27
CA GLY A 207 26.95 1.46 10.51
C GLY A 207 25.53 2.05 10.54
N TRP A 208 25.16 2.87 9.57
CA TRP A 208 23.83 3.47 9.48
C TRP A 208 23.24 3.40 8.07
N ILE A 209 21.91 3.32 8.00
CA ILE A 209 21.14 3.60 6.79
C ILE A 209 20.24 4.78 7.09
N GLU A 210 20.29 5.81 6.22
CA GLU A 210 19.47 7.00 6.39
C GLU A 210 18.89 7.46 5.06
N TYR A 211 17.55 7.53 4.98
CA TYR A 211 16.85 7.99 3.78
C TYR A 211 15.40 8.36 4.07
N ALA A 212 14.80 9.17 3.21
CA ALA A 212 13.36 9.41 3.22
C ALA A 212 12.65 8.22 2.55
N ARG A 213 11.74 7.57 3.27
CA ARG A 213 11.01 6.42 2.77
C ARG A 213 10.09 6.83 1.61
N ALA A 214 10.24 6.24 0.42
CA ALA A 214 9.51 6.62 -0.79
C ALA A 214 7.98 6.65 -0.62
N LYS A 215 7.42 5.67 0.11
CA LYS A 215 5.97 5.58 0.34
C LYS A 215 5.38 6.71 1.18
N THR A 216 6.14 7.28 2.12
CA THR A 216 5.63 8.18 3.17
C THR A 216 6.37 9.50 3.26
N ALA A 217 7.43 9.68 2.48
CA ALA A 217 8.40 10.78 2.60
C ALA A 217 8.92 11.00 4.05
N THR A 218 8.78 9.98 4.90
CA THR A 218 9.20 10.05 6.30
C THR A 218 10.67 9.70 6.40
N GLN A 219 11.45 10.59 7.02
CA GLN A 219 12.86 10.32 7.31
C GLN A 219 13.00 9.08 8.17
N ARG A 220 13.90 8.19 7.76
CA ARG A 220 14.19 6.92 8.39
C ARG A 220 15.68 6.81 8.64
N ARG A 221 16.05 6.47 9.87
CA ARG A 221 17.44 6.28 10.28
C ARG A 221 17.54 4.98 11.08
N VAL A 222 18.37 4.06 10.61
CA VAL A 222 18.46 2.68 11.12
C VAL A 222 19.91 2.34 11.42
N PRO A 223 20.27 2.03 12.68
CA PRO A 223 21.59 1.54 13.01
C PRO A 223 21.75 0.08 12.55
N LEU A 224 22.90 -0.28 12.03
CA LEU A 224 23.20 -1.61 11.54
C LEU A 224 23.97 -2.42 12.58
N TRP A 225 23.64 -3.70 12.67
CA TRP A 225 24.45 -4.70 13.40
C TRP A 225 25.73 -5.02 12.63
N PRO A 226 26.80 -5.47 13.30
CA PRO A 226 28.01 -5.92 12.61
C PRO A 226 27.73 -6.99 11.55
N GLU A 227 26.84 -7.94 11.86
CA GLU A 227 26.42 -9.02 10.96
C GLU A 227 25.73 -8.50 9.70
N THR A 228 24.98 -7.39 9.85
CA THR A 228 24.29 -6.75 8.70
C THR A 228 25.27 -5.96 7.85
N VAL A 229 26.21 -5.26 8.49
CA VAL A 229 27.30 -4.55 7.79
C VAL A 229 28.10 -5.52 6.93
N GLU A 230 28.48 -6.68 7.51
CA GLU A 230 29.23 -7.71 6.79
C GLU A 230 28.42 -8.31 5.63
N ALA A 231 27.15 -8.62 5.86
CA ALA A 231 26.28 -9.14 4.80
C ALA A 231 26.07 -8.14 3.66
N ILE A 232 25.95 -6.84 3.96
CA ILE A 232 25.83 -5.80 2.94
C ILE A 232 27.15 -5.62 2.19
N ARG A 233 28.31 -5.68 2.88
CA ARG A 233 29.63 -5.64 2.24
C ARG A 233 29.76 -6.75 1.20
N GLU A 234 29.40 -7.99 1.55
CA GLU A 234 29.39 -9.13 0.62
C GLU A 234 28.48 -8.88 -0.60
N VAL A 235 27.32 -8.22 -0.41
CA VAL A 235 26.42 -7.83 -1.52
C VAL A 235 27.11 -6.83 -2.43
N ILE A 236 27.75 -5.79 -1.89
CA ILE A 236 28.42 -4.73 -2.66
C ILE A 236 29.62 -5.29 -3.45
N GLU A 237 30.42 -6.15 -2.83
CA GLU A 237 31.58 -6.79 -3.48
C GLU A 237 31.18 -7.65 -4.69
N ARG A 238 30.00 -8.24 -4.64
CA ARG A 238 29.47 -9.09 -5.72
C ARG A 238 28.44 -8.37 -6.62
N HIS A 239 28.32 -7.06 -6.44
CA HIS A 239 27.32 -6.28 -7.18
C HIS A 239 27.72 -6.16 -8.67
N PRO A 240 26.80 -6.48 -9.62
CA PRO A 240 27.13 -6.48 -11.05
C PRO A 240 27.35 -5.08 -11.64
N GLY A 241 27.06 -4.01 -10.89
CA GLY A 241 27.08 -2.64 -11.38
C GLY A 241 25.86 -2.27 -12.21
N GLY A 242 25.89 -1.07 -12.84
CA GLY A 242 24.86 -0.61 -13.76
C GLY A 242 23.57 -0.06 -13.13
N THR A 243 23.48 -0.04 -11.79
CA THR A 243 22.37 0.55 -11.04
C THR A 243 22.83 1.01 -9.66
N ASP A 244 22.11 1.96 -9.08
CA ASP A 244 22.30 2.44 -7.70
C ASP A 244 21.62 1.53 -6.66
N ARG A 245 20.80 0.56 -7.10
CA ARG A 245 20.08 -0.35 -6.20
C ARG A 245 21.03 -1.30 -5.50
N LEU A 246 20.94 -1.39 -4.17
CA LEU A 246 21.77 -2.33 -3.39
C LEU A 246 21.51 -3.78 -3.75
N PHE A 247 20.24 -4.14 -3.99
CA PHE A 247 19.86 -5.49 -4.28
C PHE A 247 19.39 -5.65 -5.72
N VAL A 248 20.09 -6.48 -6.46
CA VAL A 248 19.73 -6.85 -7.82
C VAL A 248 19.57 -8.37 -7.94
N GLY A 249 18.62 -8.76 -8.74
CA GLY A 249 18.35 -10.17 -9.03
C GLY A 249 19.40 -10.78 -9.95
N ARG A 250 19.23 -12.06 -10.20
CA ARG A 250 20.07 -12.79 -11.16
C ARG A 250 20.07 -12.08 -12.50
N ARG A 251 21.22 -11.87 -13.12
CA ARG A 251 21.43 -11.14 -14.39
C ARG A 251 21.13 -9.63 -14.27
N GLY A 252 21.37 -9.01 -13.12
CA GLY A 252 21.17 -7.57 -12.91
C GLY A 252 19.71 -7.08 -12.96
N ARG A 253 18.73 -7.99 -12.88
CA ARG A 253 17.31 -7.59 -12.91
C ARG A 253 16.90 -6.88 -11.62
N ASP A 254 16.20 -5.78 -11.75
CA ASP A 254 15.63 -5.02 -10.66
C ASP A 254 14.51 -5.83 -9.94
N PHE A 255 14.40 -5.64 -8.62
CA PHE A 255 13.33 -6.18 -7.80
C PHE A 255 12.12 -5.25 -7.73
N THR A 256 12.22 -4.03 -8.25
CA THR A 256 11.12 -3.04 -8.24
C THR A 256 10.02 -3.37 -9.24
N ASP A 257 10.37 -4.05 -10.35
CA ASP A 257 9.37 -4.44 -11.34
C ASP A 257 8.31 -5.37 -10.72
N SER A 258 7.05 -5.04 -10.87
CA SER A 258 5.94 -5.98 -10.68
C SER A 258 5.79 -6.85 -11.94
N ASN A 259 5.40 -8.12 -11.77
CA ASN A 259 4.95 -8.92 -12.90
C ASN A 259 3.54 -8.47 -13.32
N ALA A 260 3.08 -8.92 -14.51
CA ALA A 260 1.76 -8.62 -15.08
C ALA A 260 0.55 -8.88 -14.16
N HIS A 261 0.77 -9.48 -12.99
CA HIS A 261 -0.25 -9.77 -11.97
C HIS A 261 -0.06 -8.97 -10.67
N GLY A 262 0.74 -7.90 -10.68
CA GLY A 262 0.99 -7.06 -9.50
C GLY A 262 1.73 -7.78 -8.35
N ASN A 263 2.28 -8.97 -8.59
CA ASN A 263 3.05 -9.69 -7.59
C ASN A 263 4.43 -9.05 -7.44
N ASN A 264 4.70 -8.52 -6.27
CA ASN A 264 6.01 -8.03 -5.91
C ASN A 264 7.06 -9.15 -6.02
N ARG A 265 8.13 -8.92 -6.78
CA ARG A 265 9.20 -9.89 -7.04
C ARG A 265 9.86 -10.40 -5.76
N ILE A 266 10.00 -9.55 -4.75
CA ILE A 266 10.51 -9.94 -3.43
C ILE A 266 9.60 -11.01 -2.80
N SER A 267 8.27 -10.82 -2.83
CA SER A 267 7.33 -11.79 -2.26
C SER A 267 7.44 -13.16 -2.93
N ALA A 268 7.46 -13.18 -4.28
CA ALA A 268 7.55 -14.43 -5.04
C ALA A 268 8.92 -15.13 -4.84
N ALA A 269 10.01 -14.36 -4.80
CA ALA A 269 11.34 -14.90 -4.61
C ALA A 269 11.56 -15.37 -3.16
N PHE A 270 11.06 -14.63 -2.16
CA PHE A 270 11.16 -15.05 -0.76
C PHE A 270 10.35 -16.31 -0.45
N ARG A 271 9.20 -16.49 -1.13
CA ARG A 271 8.44 -17.76 -1.01
C ARG A 271 9.31 -18.96 -1.41
N ARG A 272 10.12 -18.85 -2.46
CA ARG A 272 11.06 -19.90 -2.85
C ARG A 272 12.14 -20.15 -1.79
N VAL A 273 12.59 -19.09 -1.09
CA VAL A 273 13.51 -19.26 0.04
C VAL A 273 12.85 -20.04 1.17
N LEU A 274 11.60 -19.69 1.52
CA LEU A 274 10.83 -20.41 2.55
C LEU A 274 10.66 -21.90 2.17
N THR A 275 10.18 -22.19 0.97
CA THR A 275 9.98 -23.57 0.48
C THR A 275 11.30 -24.36 0.48
N SER A 276 12.41 -23.76 0.03
CA SER A 276 13.71 -24.44 0.00
C SER A 276 14.26 -24.79 1.38
N GLN A 277 13.76 -24.15 2.42
CA GLN A 277 14.14 -24.39 3.81
C GLN A 277 13.07 -25.14 4.62
N GLY A 278 12.06 -25.69 3.96
CA GLY A 278 11.03 -26.51 4.59
C GLY A 278 9.97 -25.74 5.37
N PHE A 279 9.84 -24.43 5.16
CA PHE A 279 8.76 -23.67 5.78
C PHE A 279 7.43 -23.95 5.09
N PRO A 280 6.28 -23.98 5.83
CA PRO A 280 4.97 -24.12 5.24
C PRO A 280 4.68 -23.01 4.24
N GLU A 281 4.02 -23.34 3.12
CA GLU A 281 3.70 -22.37 2.05
C GLU A 281 2.68 -21.30 2.49
N ALA A 282 1.89 -21.55 3.53
CA ALA A 282 0.74 -20.73 3.90
C ALA A 282 1.13 -19.50 4.74
N GLY A 283 0.75 -18.35 4.23
CA GLY A 283 0.46 -17.15 5.03
C GLY A 283 1.63 -16.23 5.35
N ARG A 284 2.88 -16.69 5.37
CA ARG A 284 4.04 -15.87 5.73
C ARG A 284 4.86 -15.45 4.50
N GLY A 285 5.27 -14.20 4.47
CA GLY A 285 6.10 -13.63 3.42
C GLY A 285 7.20 -12.74 4.01
N PHE A 286 8.00 -12.11 3.17
CA PHE A 286 9.09 -11.23 3.60
C PHE A 286 8.63 -10.13 4.57
N TYR A 287 7.44 -9.57 4.33
CA TYR A 287 6.86 -8.54 5.21
C TYR A 287 6.64 -9.01 6.66
N CYS A 288 6.61 -10.31 6.92
CA CYS A 288 6.49 -10.87 8.26
C CYS A 288 7.73 -10.61 9.13
N LEU A 289 8.92 -10.45 8.52
CA LEU A 289 10.14 -10.01 9.23
C LEU A 289 9.95 -8.61 9.85
N ARG A 290 9.24 -7.72 9.17
CA ARG A 290 8.90 -6.40 9.71
C ARG A 290 7.95 -6.49 10.91
N ARG A 291 7.08 -7.50 10.96
CA ARG A 291 6.24 -7.76 12.14
C ARG A 291 7.07 -8.28 13.31
N SER A 292 7.97 -9.24 13.04
CA SER A 292 8.92 -9.71 14.06
C SER A 292 9.76 -8.57 14.62
N PHE A 293 10.28 -7.66 13.75
CA PHE A 293 10.98 -6.47 14.21
C PHE A 293 10.10 -5.64 15.15
N GLN A 294 8.89 -5.28 14.74
CA GLN A 294 8.02 -4.43 15.56
C GLN A 294 7.74 -5.06 16.92
N THR A 295 7.32 -6.32 16.95
CA THR A 295 7.00 -7.05 18.18
C THR A 295 8.20 -7.06 19.13
N GLN A 296 9.39 -7.38 18.63
CA GLN A 296 10.58 -7.53 19.47
C GLN A 296 11.24 -6.18 19.81
N ALA A 297 11.17 -5.20 18.93
CA ALA A 297 11.73 -3.88 19.20
C ALA A 297 10.90 -3.10 20.23
N GLU A 298 9.60 -3.33 20.31
CA GLU A 298 8.72 -2.69 21.31
C GLU A 298 9.05 -3.09 22.75
N GLU A 299 9.74 -4.23 22.95
CA GLU A 299 10.27 -4.66 24.26
C GLU A 299 11.32 -3.69 24.85
N CYS A 300 11.91 -2.81 24.02
CA CYS A 300 12.79 -1.75 24.52
C CYS A 300 12.03 -0.63 25.25
N GLY A 301 10.69 -0.60 25.21
CA GLY A 301 9.83 0.41 25.83
C GLY A 301 9.78 1.75 25.05
N ASP A 302 10.52 1.91 23.95
CA ASP A 302 10.59 3.16 23.19
C ASP A 302 9.85 3.07 21.83
N ILE A 303 8.53 3.15 21.88
CA ILE A 303 7.66 3.08 20.70
C ILE A 303 7.97 4.16 19.66
N ILE A 304 8.47 5.33 20.10
CA ILE A 304 8.83 6.44 19.22
C ILE A 304 10.05 6.04 18.36
N ALA A 305 11.08 5.49 19.00
CA ALA A 305 12.27 5.01 18.30
C ALA A 305 11.90 3.89 17.29
N VAL A 306 11.08 2.93 17.71
CA VAL A 306 10.60 1.84 16.83
C VAL A 306 9.85 2.40 15.62
N LYS A 307 8.90 3.31 15.82
CA LYS A 307 8.16 3.96 14.71
C LYS A 307 9.09 4.75 13.78
N HIS A 308 10.08 5.43 14.31
CA HIS A 308 11.07 6.18 13.51
C HIS A 308 11.92 5.22 12.65
N ILE A 309 12.45 4.14 13.23
CA ILE A 309 13.17 3.09 12.50
C ILE A 309 12.28 2.51 11.38
N MET A 310 11.02 2.28 11.64
CA MET A 310 10.08 1.74 10.65
C MET A 310 9.63 2.76 9.59
N GLY A 311 9.90 4.06 9.77
CA GLY A 311 9.40 5.12 8.89
C GLY A 311 7.87 5.21 8.91
N HIS A 312 7.26 5.10 10.09
CA HIS A 312 5.82 5.32 10.26
C HIS A 312 5.52 6.82 10.38
N ILE A 313 4.45 7.26 9.69
CA ILE A 313 3.93 8.61 9.84
C ILE A 313 3.31 8.70 11.24
N PRO A 314 3.67 9.72 12.06
CA PRO A 314 2.97 9.99 13.29
C PRO A 314 1.48 10.27 13.02
N PRO A 315 0.57 9.91 13.95
CA PRO A 315 -0.84 10.29 13.84
C PRO A 315 -1.00 11.82 13.74
N GLU A 316 -1.97 12.30 12.96
CA GLU A 316 -2.21 13.74 12.76
C GLU A 316 -2.49 14.49 14.06
N ASN A 317 -3.07 13.81 15.04
CA ASN A 317 -3.36 14.34 16.38
C ASN A 317 -2.19 14.24 17.38
N ASP A 318 -1.04 13.69 16.97
CA ASP A 318 0.18 13.67 17.80
C ASP A 318 0.90 15.02 17.72
N MET A 319 0.44 15.98 18.52
CA MET A 319 1.06 17.32 18.60
C MET A 319 2.54 17.22 18.97
N SER A 320 2.94 16.26 19.81
CA SER A 320 4.33 16.10 20.24
C SER A 320 5.27 15.76 19.09
N SER A 321 4.77 15.10 18.04
CA SER A 321 5.54 14.76 16.86
C SER A 321 5.98 16.00 16.07
N ARG A 322 5.16 17.07 16.08
CA ARG A 322 5.45 18.32 15.38
C ARG A 322 6.63 19.10 15.98
N TYR A 323 6.87 18.93 17.28
CA TYR A 323 7.98 19.56 17.99
C TYR A 323 9.24 18.71 18.02
N ARG A 324 9.14 17.42 17.66
CA ARG A 324 10.26 16.49 17.69
C ARG A 324 11.13 16.66 16.44
N GLN A 325 12.30 17.28 16.61
CA GLN A 325 13.25 17.49 15.52
C GLN A 325 13.97 16.19 15.10
N ARG A 326 14.27 15.33 16.07
CA ARG A 326 15.01 14.07 15.84
C ARG A 326 14.77 13.06 16.96
N VAL A 327 15.09 11.80 16.67
CA VAL A 327 15.21 10.75 17.67
C VAL A 327 16.69 10.47 17.88
N ASN A 328 17.17 10.50 19.12
CA ASN A 328 18.58 10.31 19.47
C ASN A 328 19.08 8.91 19.06
N ASP A 329 20.30 8.81 18.53
CA ASP A 329 20.93 7.58 18.04
C ASP A 329 20.98 6.48 19.12
N ALA A 330 21.22 6.83 20.38
CA ALA A 330 21.22 5.88 21.48
C ALA A 330 19.84 5.20 21.68
N ARG A 331 18.74 5.94 21.43
CA ARG A 331 17.38 5.38 21.49
C ARG A 331 17.14 4.40 20.33
N LEU A 332 17.59 4.77 19.12
CA LEU A 332 17.49 3.89 17.94
C LEU A 332 18.30 2.61 18.14
N ARG A 333 19.53 2.73 18.66
CA ARG A 333 20.36 1.56 18.98
C ARG A 333 19.69 0.64 20.01
N ARG A 334 19.14 1.16 21.10
CA ARG A 334 18.43 0.34 22.11
C ARG A 334 17.30 -0.49 21.50
N ALA A 335 16.56 0.06 20.54
CA ALA A 335 15.47 -0.65 19.88
C ALA A 335 16.00 -1.84 19.05
N VAL A 336 17.02 -1.62 18.22
CA VAL A 336 17.61 -2.72 17.42
C VAL A 336 18.39 -3.73 18.29
N ASP A 337 19.00 -3.29 19.38
CA ASP A 337 19.70 -4.16 20.33
C ASP A 337 18.75 -5.08 21.08
N ALA A 338 17.50 -4.65 21.34
CA ALA A 338 16.47 -5.53 21.90
C ALA A 338 16.19 -6.70 20.95
N VAL A 339 16.04 -6.41 19.66
CA VAL A 339 15.85 -7.43 18.62
C VAL A 339 17.10 -8.32 18.46
N HIS A 340 18.28 -7.74 18.55
CA HIS A 340 19.54 -8.52 18.49
C HIS A 340 19.61 -9.54 19.62
N ARG A 341 19.34 -9.12 20.85
CA ARG A 341 19.32 -10.01 22.02
C ARG A 341 18.28 -11.13 21.91
N TRP A 342 17.12 -10.84 21.35
CA TRP A 342 16.10 -11.84 21.08
C TRP A 342 16.56 -12.83 19.99
N LEU A 343 17.19 -12.34 18.93
CA LEU A 343 17.62 -13.19 17.82
C LEU A 343 18.83 -14.06 18.23
N TRP A 344 19.77 -13.51 18.99
CA TRP A 344 20.97 -14.18 19.50
C TRP A 344 21.08 -13.98 21.01
N PRO A 345 20.30 -14.74 21.80
CA PRO A 345 20.41 -14.67 23.24
C PRO A 345 21.82 -15.10 23.65
N ARG A 346 22.49 -14.30 24.49
CA ARG A 346 23.72 -14.72 25.12
C ARG A 346 23.40 -15.93 25.98
N PRO A 347 24.24 -16.99 26.00
CA PRO A 347 24.06 -18.07 26.96
C PRO A 347 24.05 -17.47 28.38
N PHE A 348 23.07 -17.87 29.17
CA PHE A 348 23.03 -17.52 30.59
C PHE A 348 24.30 -18.12 31.23
N VAL A 349 25.30 -17.28 31.50
CA VAL A 349 26.42 -17.65 32.35
C VAL A 349 25.86 -17.59 33.75
N GLY A 350 25.38 -18.75 34.22
CA GLY A 350 24.94 -18.88 35.61
C GLY A 350 26.06 -18.40 36.51
N GLU A 351 25.74 -17.47 37.42
CA GLU A 351 26.57 -17.19 38.56
C GLU A 351 26.83 -18.53 39.27
N MET A 352 28.04 -19.03 39.12
CA MET A 352 28.52 -20.07 40.02
C MET A 352 28.63 -19.39 41.39
N THR A 353 27.60 -19.53 42.20
CA THR A 353 27.64 -19.24 43.63
C THR A 353 28.79 -20.04 44.22
N GLN A 354 29.83 -19.33 44.65
CA GLN A 354 30.80 -19.84 45.60
C GLN A 354 30.19 -19.83 47.01
#